data_38e2e6bfeeaaba1c6c730eab91e29836
#
_entry.id   38e2e6bfeeaaba1c6c730eab91e29836
#
_cell.length_a   1.000
_cell.length_b   1.000
_cell.length_c   1.000
_cell.angle_alpha   90.00
_cell.angle_beta   90.00
_cell.angle_gamma   90.00
#
_symmetry.space_group_name_H-M   'P 1'
#
loop_
_entity.id
_entity.type
_entity.pdbx_description
1 polymer ?
#
loop_
_entity_poly.entity_id
_entity_poly.type
_entity_poly.pdbx_seq_one_letter_code
_entity_poly.pdbx_strand_id
1 'polypeptide(L)'
;MAEYRVPDFTVEQRVDAAVQMLAPEREWGLVSELARQYGVSRTLLYAIRNQALDGLAEALLPRDAGRPAQAATLTVNKAFIDRTIAILPMLTGSVRGIRLGLNLILGVRRSVGYISQTLTASGEQATAYNLGVTVPLPILGEADEIFQGRQPCLTLVDGRSFLVVNLTPADSREGTTWGVTYLDVVKRGIQFHDLACDGGTGLRAGVREARLAIPLRPDLFHLLQDAHRLTQRLEGAAYQAMETAERARRADLEARGLLRRRGRRLKSQVPLPQAEVEETKAIGLFDNWCWLLSEVRLALKPITPTYHIVSVADTKATVATAVELLKELDHPAVMAFADNLREKLPELLAPLEWLEQQLTPMLKNLDADAQAFIIWTWQHRQELNLNIDTDIPEALRSVVRTAWDILALFHRSSSLAESLHSWLRPYLQIHRGMPKWLLPLLQLFWNHHRFERGKRAGSSPLELAGIEDAPSLTAVLDRLFCPSPSAQPA
;
A
#
# COMPACT_ATOMS: atom_id res chain seq x y z
N MET A 1 -51.76 -23.51 -29.91
CA MET A 1 -52.38 -22.54 -30.85
C MET A 1 -51.26 -22.04 -31.73
N ALA A 2 -51.40 -22.22 -33.08
CA ALA A 2 -50.39 -21.79 -34.02
C ALA A 2 -50.29 -20.24 -34.00
N GLU A 3 -49.13 -19.68 -33.71
CA GLU A 3 -48.86 -18.28 -33.90
C GLU A 3 -48.92 -17.98 -35.40
N TYR A 4 -49.94 -17.28 -35.81
CA TYR A 4 -49.99 -16.64 -37.09
C TYR A 4 -48.96 -15.47 -37.10
N ARG A 5 -47.75 -15.74 -37.52
CA ARG A 5 -46.80 -14.70 -37.89
C ARG A 5 -47.31 -14.04 -39.14
N VAL A 6 -47.81 -12.80 -39.02
CA VAL A 6 -48.04 -11.90 -40.17
C VAL A 6 -46.66 -11.34 -40.52
N PRO A 7 -46.01 -11.75 -41.61
CA PRO A 7 -44.61 -11.44 -41.92
C PRO A 7 -44.36 -9.93 -42.14
N ASP A 8 -45.38 -9.16 -42.48
CA ASP A 8 -45.24 -7.80 -42.97
C ASP A 8 -45.64 -6.73 -41.93
N PHE A 9 -45.96 -7.09 -40.69
CA PHE A 9 -46.35 -6.11 -39.65
C PHE A 9 -45.15 -5.87 -38.72
N THR A 10 -44.34 -4.83 -39.08
CA THR A 10 -43.06 -4.51 -38.40
C THR A 10 -43.26 -4.01 -36.98
N VAL A 11 -42.17 -4.05 -36.15
CA VAL A 11 -42.22 -3.55 -34.78
C VAL A 11 -42.60 -2.08 -34.73
N GLU A 12 -42.12 -1.27 -35.66
CA GLU A 12 -42.43 0.18 -35.77
C GLU A 12 -43.93 0.40 -36.03
N GLN A 13 -44.51 -0.38 -36.94
CA GLN A 13 -45.94 -0.31 -37.25
C GLN A 13 -46.79 -0.78 -36.04
N ARG A 14 -46.33 -1.77 -35.29
CA ARG A 14 -46.99 -2.22 -34.04
C ARG A 14 -46.96 -1.14 -32.95
N VAL A 15 -45.82 -0.43 -32.82
CA VAL A 15 -45.69 0.68 -31.89
C VAL A 15 -46.62 1.82 -32.31
N ASP A 16 -46.63 2.20 -33.60
CA ASP A 16 -47.51 3.24 -34.13
C ASP A 16 -48.98 2.92 -33.89
N ALA A 17 -49.43 1.72 -34.23
CA ALA A 17 -50.81 1.27 -33.97
C ALA A 17 -51.11 1.28 -32.47
N ALA A 18 -50.21 0.86 -31.58
CA ALA A 18 -50.43 0.89 -30.16
C ALA A 18 -50.56 2.32 -29.62
N VAL A 19 -49.68 3.25 -30.08
CA VAL A 19 -49.70 4.66 -29.67
C VAL A 19 -51.05 5.29 -30.06
N GLN A 20 -51.53 5.09 -31.32
CA GLN A 20 -52.80 5.60 -31.78
C GLN A 20 -53.99 5.00 -30.99
N MET A 21 -53.92 3.72 -30.65
CA MET A 21 -54.95 3.05 -29.84
C MET A 21 -54.92 3.45 -28.37
N LEU A 22 -53.85 4.01 -27.85
CA LEU A 22 -53.72 4.50 -26.47
C LEU A 22 -54.02 6.00 -26.35
N ALA A 23 -54.13 6.72 -27.44
CA ALA A 23 -54.44 8.15 -27.41
C ALA A 23 -55.80 8.42 -26.70
N PRO A 24 -55.85 9.50 -25.88
CA PRO A 24 -57.07 9.81 -25.09
C PRO A 24 -58.27 10.16 -25.98
N GLU A 25 -58.03 10.81 -27.13
CA GLU A 25 -59.06 11.21 -28.09
C GLU A 25 -59.07 10.21 -29.26
N ARG A 26 -59.85 9.14 -29.12
CA ARG A 26 -59.98 8.13 -30.17
C ARG A 26 -61.21 8.41 -31.03
N GLU A 27 -61.04 8.48 -32.32
CA GLU A 27 -62.13 8.53 -33.27
C GLU A 27 -62.88 7.17 -33.29
N TRP A 28 -64.21 7.27 -33.41
CA TRP A 28 -65.04 6.07 -33.53
C TRP A 28 -64.72 5.33 -34.82
N GLY A 29 -64.30 4.04 -34.74
CA GLY A 29 -63.91 3.30 -35.95
C GLY A 29 -62.42 3.12 -36.18
N LEU A 30 -61.51 3.82 -35.41
CA LEU A 30 -60.02 3.81 -35.53
C LEU A 30 -59.47 2.39 -35.65
N VAL A 31 -59.90 1.44 -34.77
CA VAL A 31 -59.39 0.05 -34.79
C VAL A 31 -59.74 -0.67 -36.10
N SER A 32 -60.89 -0.35 -36.70
CA SER A 32 -61.27 -0.95 -37.99
C SER A 32 -60.51 -0.34 -39.17
N GLU A 33 -60.10 0.91 -39.03
CA GLU A 33 -59.24 1.61 -39.97
C GLU A 33 -57.79 1.11 -39.94
N LEU A 34 -57.19 1.01 -38.77
CA LEU A 34 -55.90 0.44 -38.57
C LEU A 34 -55.81 -1.04 -39.02
N ALA A 35 -56.90 -1.83 -38.77
CA ALA A 35 -56.99 -3.19 -39.25
C ALA A 35 -56.95 -3.29 -40.79
N ARG A 36 -57.63 -2.35 -41.49
CA ARG A 36 -57.56 -2.23 -42.95
C ARG A 36 -56.21 -1.71 -43.45
N GLN A 37 -55.67 -0.71 -42.79
CA GLN A 37 -54.39 -0.08 -43.15
C GLN A 37 -53.22 -1.05 -43.11
N TYR A 38 -53.13 -1.84 -42.02
CA TYR A 38 -52.04 -2.79 -41.81
C TYR A 38 -52.34 -4.21 -42.26
N GLY A 39 -53.53 -4.47 -42.77
CA GLY A 39 -53.97 -5.81 -43.24
C GLY A 39 -54.02 -6.88 -42.10
N VAL A 40 -54.31 -6.47 -40.87
CA VAL A 40 -54.30 -7.32 -39.69
C VAL A 40 -55.69 -7.41 -39.03
N SER A 41 -55.89 -8.44 -38.18
CA SER A 41 -57.15 -8.57 -37.47
C SER A 41 -57.29 -7.56 -36.32
N ARG A 42 -58.49 -7.12 -36.02
CA ARG A 42 -58.84 -6.27 -34.90
C ARG A 42 -58.38 -6.92 -33.56
N THR A 43 -58.48 -8.26 -33.48
CA THR A 43 -58.05 -9.01 -32.30
C THR A 43 -56.53 -8.87 -32.05
N LEU A 44 -55.69 -8.91 -33.13
CA LEU A 44 -54.29 -8.69 -33.02
C LEU A 44 -53.94 -7.26 -32.56
N LEU A 45 -54.64 -6.27 -33.05
CA LEU A 45 -54.44 -4.88 -32.62
C LEU A 45 -54.77 -4.68 -31.14
N TYR A 46 -55.86 -5.29 -30.64
CA TYR A 46 -56.15 -5.28 -29.19
C TYR A 46 -55.10 -5.99 -28.38
N ALA A 47 -54.58 -7.13 -28.87
CA ALA A 47 -53.48 -7.83 -28.20
C ALA A 47 -52.22 -6.97 -28.10
N ILE A 48 -51.83 -6.27 -29.21
CA ILE A 48 -50.70 -5.35 -29.24
C ILE A 48 -50.89 -4.18 -28.28
N ARG A 49 -52.08 -3.57 -28.27
CA ARG A 49 -52.40 -2.51 -27.29
C ARG A 49 -52.28 -2.96 -25.85
N ASN A 50 -52.73 -4.14 -25.50
CA ASN A 50 -52.65 -4.68 -24.16
C ASN A 50 -51.18 -4.97 -23.79
N GLN A 51 -50.44 -5.57 -24.69
CA GLN A 51 -48.99 -5.80 -24.53
C GLN A 51 -48.23 -4.48 -24.32
N ALA A 52 -48.58 -3.41 -25.06
CA ALA A 52 -48.02 -2.08 -24.91
C ALA A 52 -48.37 -1.48 -23.53
N LEU A 53 -49.60 -1.66 -23.04
CA LEU A 53 -50.02 -1.22 -21.70
C LEU A 53 -49.25 -1.94 -20.61
N ASP A 54 -49.13 -3.27 -20.70
CA ASP A 54 -48.40 -4.06 -19.76
C ASP A 54 -46.92 -3.66 -19.71
N GLY A 55 -46.30 -3.48 -20.88
CA GLY A 55 -44.92 -3.01 -21.00
C GLY A 55 -44.73 -1.59 -20.46
N LEU A 56 -45.67 -0.68 -20.68
CA LEU A 56 -45.65 0.69 -20.12
C LEU A 56 -45.82 0.63 -18.58
N ALA A 57 -46.70 -0.18 -18.08
CA ALA A 57 -46.89 -0.37 -16.63
C ALA A 57 -45.59 -0.88 -15.97
N GLU A 58 -44.97 -1.87 -16.56
CA GLU A 58 -43.67 -2.40 -16.09
C GLU A 58 -42.54 -1.36 -16.17
N ALA A 59 -42.46 -0.59 -17.26
CA ALA A 59 -41.45 0.45 -17.45
C ALA A 59 -41.63 1.65 -16.51
N LEU A 60 -42.85 1.92 -16.05
CA LEU A 60 -43.22 3.02 -15.15
C LEU A 60 -43.27 2.59 -13.69
N LEU A 61 -43.04 1.32 -13.35
CA LEU A 61 -42.88 0.90 -11.96
C LEU A 61 -41.79 1.72 -11.29
N PRO A 62 -42.01 2.25 -10.07
CA PRO A 62 -40.99 2.93 -9.32
C PRO A 62 -39.76 2.01 -9.20
N ARG A 63 -38.64 2.45 -9.76
CA ARG A 63 -37.38 1.75 -9.59
C ARG A 63 -36.82 2.15 -8.23
N ASP A 64 -36.36 1.16 -7.46
CA ASP A 64 -35.59 1.42 -6.26
C ASP A 64 -34.44 2.37 -6.58
N ALA A 65 -34.23 3.39 -5.74
CA ALA A 65 -33.15 4.34 -5.90
C ALA A 65 -31.82 3.60 -5.79
N GLY A 66 -31.18 3.36 -6.93
CA GLY A 66 -29.93 2.63 -6.99
C GLY A 66 -29.55 2.28 -8.44
N ARG A 67 -28.30 1.85 -8.65
CA ARG A 67 -27.86 1.34 -9.94
C ARG A 67 -28.71 0.12 -10.31
N PRO A 68 -29.31 0.05 -11.52
CA PRO A 68 -30.08 -1.15 -11.91
C PRO A 68 -29.17 -2.37 -11.75
N ALA A 69 -29.67 -3.38 -11.04
CA ALA A 69 -29.00 -4.66 -10.98
C ALA A 69 -28.89 -5.20 -12.42
N GLN A 70 -27.72 -5.13 -13.01
CA GLN A 70 -27.45 -5.88 -14.22
C GLN A 70 -27.59 -7.36 -13.81
N ALA A 71 -28.62 -8.01 -14.25
CA ALA A 71 -28.77 -9.46 -14.18
C ALA A 71 -27.68 -10.06 -15.09
N ALA A 72 -26.45 -10.08 -14.62
CA ALA A 72 -25.37 -10.76 -15.31
C ALA A 72 -25.58 -12.25 -15.15
N THR A 73 -25.88 -12.95 -16.22
CA THR A 73 -25.89 -14.41 -16.23
C THR A 73 -24.46 -14.90 -16.02
N LEU A 74 -24.15 -15.38 -14.81
CA LEU A 74 -22.84 -15.90 -14.48
C LEU A 74 -22.69 -17.32 -15.02
N THR A 75 -21.82 -17.53 -16.00
CA THR A 75 -21.49 -18.86 -16.50
C THR A 75 -20.44 -19.51 -15.60
N VAL A 76 -20.85 -20.43 -14.74
CA VAL A 76 -19.96 -21.15 -13.82
C VAL A 76 -19.39 -22.37 -14.52
N ASN A 77 -18.30 -22.19 -15.28
CA ASN A 77 -17.53 -23.25 -15.91
C ASN A 77 -16.25 -23.58 -15.12
N LYS A 78 -15.48 -24.58 -15.61
CA LYS A 78 -14.23 -24.99 -14.95
C LYS A 78 -13.24 -23.84 -14.80
N ALA A 79 -13.03 -23.03 -15.84
CA ALA A 79 -12.11 -21.90 -15.83
C ALA A 79 -12.51 -20.84 -14.80
N PHE A 80 -13.80 -20.51 -14.70
CA PHE A 80 -14.33 -19.61 -13.68
C PHE A 80 -14.06 -20.13 -12.26
N ILE A 81 -14.25 -21.44 -12.04
CA ILE A 81 -14.01 -22.07 -10.73
C ILE A 81 -12.53 -22.02 -10.38
N ASP A 82 -11.64 -22.40 -11.29
CA ASP A 82 -10.19 -22.42 -11.08
C ASP A 82 -9.65 -21.00 -10.83
N ARG A 83 -10.11 -20.02 -11.59
CA ARG A 83 -9.83 -18.60 -11.35
C ARG A 83 -10.31 -18.13 -9.97
N THR A 84 -11.53 -18.48 -9.59
CA THR A 84 -12.09 -18.14 -8.28
C THR A 84 -11.25 -18.74 -7.15
N ILE A 85 -10.82 -20.00 -7.29
CA ILE A 85 -9.93 -20.66 -6.33
C ILE A 85 -8.59 -19.91 -6.21
N ALA A 86 -8.01 -19.47 -7.32
CA ALA A 86 -6.75 -18.72 -7.33
C ALA A 86 -6.86 -17.34 -6.67
N ILE A 87 -8.03 -16.69 -6.76
CA ILE A 87 -8.29 -15.35 -6.21
C ILE A 87 -8.65 -15.41 -4.71
N LEU A 88 -9.40 -16.42 -4.27
CA LEU A 88 -9.90 -16.47 -2.89
C LEU A 88 -8.82 -16.41 -1.79
N PRO A 89 -7.57 -16.88 -1.98
CA PRO A 89 -6.50 -16.63 -1.03
C PRO A 89 -6.24 -15.15 -0.71
N MET A 90 -6.46 -14.24 -1.67
CA MET A 90 -6.37 -12.79 -1.41
C MET A 90 -7.38 -12.27 -0.39
N LEU A 91 -8.48 -12.98 -0.23
CA LEU A 91 -9.51 -12.67 0.76
C LEU A 91 -9.22 -13.36 2.10
N THR A 92 -7.96 -13.68 2.37
CA THR A 92 -7.52 -14.42 3.56
C THR A 92 -8.23 -15.76 3.76
N GLY A 93 -8.53 -16.46 2.66
CA GLY A 93 -9.25 -17.73 2.66
C GLY A 93 -8.34 -18.93 2.89
N SER A 94 -8.62 -19.76 3.91
CA SER A 94 -8.01 -21.09 4.01
C SER A 94 -8.58 -22.03 2.96
N VAL A 95 -7.85 -23.11 2.60
CA VAL A 95 -8.34 -24.13 1.63
C VAL A 95 -9.73 -24.67 2.01
N ARG A 96 -9.99 -24.84 3.31
CA ARG A 96 -11.32 -25.26 3.80
C ARG A 96 -12.35 -24.15 3.67
N GLY A 97 -11.97 -22.89 3.93
CA GLY A 97 -12.80 -21.71 3.72
C GLY A 97 -13.17 -21.53 2.24
N ILE A 98 -12.21 -21.71 1.33
CA ILE A 98 -12.45 -21.69 -0.12
C ILE A 98 -13.49 -22.74 -0.52
N ARG A 99 -13.35 -23.98 -0.01
CA ARG A 99 -14.33 -25.05 -0.27
C ARG A 99 -15.73 -24.67 0.19
N LEU A 100 -15.82 -24.09 1.39
CA LEU A 100 -17.11 -23.66 1.95
C LEU A 100 -17.70 -22.52 1.13
N GLY A 101 -16.91 -21.51 0.77
CA GLY A 101 -17.34 -20.39 -0.07
C GLY A 101 -17.86 -20.82 -1.44
N LEU A 102 -17.14 -21.70 -2.13
CA LEU A 102 -17.59 -22.26 -3.42
C LEU A 102 -18.94 -22.96 -3.28
N ASN A 103 -19.14 -23.73 -2.21
CA ASN A 103 -20.40 -24.44 -1.98
C ASN A 103 -21.56 -23.48 -1.61
N LEU A 104 -21.32 -22.53 -0.71
CA LEU A 104 -22.37 -21.64 -0.21
C LEU A 104 -22.74 -20.53 -1.20
N ILE A 105 -21.76 -19.97 -1.90
CA ILE A 105 -21.97 -18.82 -2.79
C ILE A 105 -22.34 -19.28 -4.20
N LEU A 106 -21.67 -20.31 -4.72
CA LEU A 106 -21.82 -20.75 -6.11
C LEU A 106 -22.57 -22.09 -6.24
N GLY A 107 -22.92 -22.76 -5.13
CA GLY A 107 -23.48 -24.11 -5.16
C GLY A 107 -22.52 -25.19 -5.67
N VAL A 108 -21.23 -24.87 -5.80
CA VAL A 108 -20.21 -25.74 -6.41
C VAL A 108 -19.48 -26.56 -5.36
N ARG A 109 -19.58 -27.87 -5.45
CA ARG A 109 -18.87 -28.81 -4.56
C ARG A 109 -17.53 -29.22 -5.17
N ARG A 110 -16.41 -28.91 -4.49
CA ARG A 110 -15.06 -29.37 -4.85
C ARG A 110 -14.38 -30.00 -3.63
N SER A 111 -13.53 -30.99 -3.87
CA SER A 111 -12.74 -31.61 -2.80
C SER A 111 -11.60 -30.69 -2.37
N VAL A 112 -11.12 -30.86 -1.14
CA VAL A 112 -9.92 -30.15 -0.64
C VAL A 112 -8.71 -30.45 -1.52
N GLY A 113 -8.57 -31.71 -2.00
CA GLY A 113 -7.50 -32.12 -2.91
C GLY A 113 -7.54 -31.36 -4.24
N TYR A 114 -8.72 -31.23 -4.86
CA TYR A 114 -8.90 -30.43 -6.08
C TYR A 114 -8.47 -28.97 -5.88
N ILE A 115 -8.95 -28.32 -4.80
CA ILE A 115 -8.60 -26.93 -4.49
C ILE A 115 -7.09 -26.79 -4.27
N SER A 116 -6.48 -27.70 -3.52
CA SER A 116 -5.04 -27.67 -3.27
C SER A 116 -4.22 -27.84 -4.56
N GLN A 117 -4.61 -28.75 -5.46
CA GLN A 117 -3.97 -28.93 -6.77
C GLN A 117 -4.12 -27.67 -7.64
N THR A 118 -5.31 -27.09 -7.70
CA THR A 118 -5.55 -25.85 -8.44
C THR A 118 -4.67 -24.71 -7.91
N LEU A 119 -4.60 -24.53 -6.57
CA LEU A 119 -3.74 -23.52 -5.96
C LEU A 119 -2.26 -23.75 -6.27
N THR A 120 -1.80 -25.01 -6.25
CA THR A 120 -0.40 -25.33 -6.60
C THR A 120 -0.09 -24.97 -8.05
N ALA A 121 -0.93 -25.37 -8.98
CA ALA A 121 -0.79 -25.02 -10.40
C ALA A 121 -0.85 -23.51 -10.63
N SER A 122 -1.77 -22.82 -9.95
CA SER A 122 -1.88 -21.35 -10.02
C SER A 122 -0.64 -20.66 -9.45
N GLY A 123 -0.07 -21.19 -8.36
CA GLY A 123 1.17 -20.67 -7.77
C GLY A 123 2.39 -20.86 -8.68
N GLU A 124 2.48 -21.98 -9.40
CA GLU A 124 3.53 -22.23 -10.40
C GLU A 124 3.42 -21.25 -11.57
N GLN A 125 2.21 -21.02 -12.09
CA GLN A 125 1.96 -20.03 -13.13
C GLN A 125 2.30 -18.60 -12.66
N ALA A 126 1.91 -18.24 -11.45
CA ALA A 126 2.23 -16.95 -10.85
C ALA A 126 3.75 -16.78 -10.65
N THR A 127 4.46 -17.86 -10.25
CA THR A 127 5.92 -17.86 -10.13
C THR A 127 6.58 -17.57 -11.47
N ALA A 128 6.19 -18.31 -12.52
CA ALA A 128 6.72 -18.11 -13.87
C ALA A 128 6.47 -16.68 -14.37
N TYR A 129 5.28 -16.15 -14.13
CA TYR A 129 4.93 -14.78 -14.48
C TYR A 129 5.80 -13.75 -13.72
N ASN A 130 5.88 -13.86 -12.40
CA ASN A 130 6.66 -12.94 -11.55
C ASN A 130 8.15 -12.94 -11.92
N LEU A 131 8.71 -14.08 -12.25
CA LEU A 131 10.10 -14.19 -12.72
C LEU A 131 10.33 -13.53 -14.09
N GLY A 132 9.31 -13.47 -14.94
CA GLY A 132 9.36 -12.79 -16.23
C GLY A 132 9.20 -11.28 -16.15
N VAL A 133 8.86 -10.71 -14.98
CA VAL A 133 8.75 -9.25 -14.82
C VAL A 133 10.13 -8.62 -14.80
N THR A 134 10.36 -7.70 -15.73
CA THR A 134 11.55 -6.83 -15.80
C THR A 134 11.14 -5.38 -15.66
N VAL A 135 12.04 -4.54 -15.17
CA VAL A 135 11.80 -3.10 -15.00
C VAL A 135 12.82 -2.30 -15.80
N PRO A 136 12.40 -1.20 -16.45
CA PRO A 136 13.27 -0.43 -17.34
C PRO A 136 14.30 0.42 -16.59
N LEU A 137 14.05 0.71 -15.31
CA LEU A 137 14.90 1.59 -14.49
C LEU A 137 15.50 0.80 -13.32
N PRO A 138 16.71 1.16 -12.86
CA PRO A 138 17.29 0.59 -11.65
C PRO A 138 16.36 0.80 -10.45
N ILE A 139 16.21 -0.23 -9.61
CA ILE A 139 15.36 -0.20 -8.42
C ILE A 139 16.07 0.46 -7.24
N LEU A 140 15.31 1.15 -6.41
CA LEU A 140 15.70 1.54 -5.07
C LEU A 140 15.33 0.40 -4.13
N GLY A 141 16.26 -0.56 -3.94
CA GLY A 141 15.95 -1.80 -3.22
C GLY A 141 15.68 -1.55 -1.74
N GLU A 142 14.58 -2.12 -1.23
CA GLU A 142 14.30 -2.26 0.20
C GLU A 142 14.25 -3.75 0.52
N ALA A 143 15.23 -4.26 1.26
CA ALA A 143 15.31 -5.67 1.63
C ALA A 143 15.05 -5.86 3.13
N ASP A 144 14.21 -6.85 3.44
CA ASP A 144 13.84 -7.19 4.82
C ASP A 144 13.30 -8.62 4.91
N GLU A 145 13.12 -9.17 6.12
CA GLU A 145 12.57 -10.49 6.35
C GLU A 145 11.27 -10.45 7.16
N ILE A 146 10.27 -11.20 6.70
CA ILE A 146 9.09 -11.51 7.50
C ILE A 146 9.08 -13.02 7.84
N PHE A 147 8.57 -13.38 9.01
CA PHE A 147 8.60 -14.76 9.46
C PHE A 147 7.22 -15.38 9.54
N GLN A 148 7.10 -16.63 9.09
CA GLN A 148 6.02 -17.50 9.46
C GLN A 148 6.56 -18.58 10.43
N GLY A 149 6.27 -18.41 11.70
CA GLY A 149 6.88 -19.24 12.74
C GLY A 149 8.41 -19.03 12.77
N ARG A 150 9.17 -20.04 12.34
CA ARG A 150 10.63 -19.98 12.24
C ARG A 150 11.15 -19.83 10.81
N GLN A 151 10.28 -19.93 9.83
CA GLN A 151 10.65 -19.86 8.42
C GLN A 151 10.69 -18.40 7.96
N PRO A 152 11.85 -17.88 7.53
CA PRO A 152 11.96 -16.56 6.96
C PRO A 152 11.37 -16.51 5.55
N CYS A 153 10.75 -15.40 5.22
CA CYS A 153 10.41 -14.96 3.88
C CYS A 153 11.28 -13.77 3.53
N LEU A 154 12.06 -13.90 2.47
CA LEU A 154 12.89 -12.81 1.97
C LEU A 154 12.06 -11.89 1.08
N THR A 155 11.98 -10.64 1.48
CA THR A 155 11.25 -9.61 0.75
C THR A 155 12.22 -8.60 0.14
N LEU A 156 12.00 -8.25 -1.13
CA LEU A 156 12.70 -7.18 -1.82
C LEU A 156 11.68 -6.34 -2.56
N VAL A 157 11.64 -5.07 -2.25
CA VAL A 157 10.67 -4.10 -2.78
C VAL A 157 11.42 -2.96 -3.47
N ASP A 158 10.86 -2.38 -4.53
CA ASP A 158 11.34 -1.11 -5.06
C ASP A 158 10.73 0.07 -4.28
N GLY A 159 11.57 0.85 -3.63
CA GLY A 159 11.19 1.99 -2.79
C GLY A 159 10.47 3.11 -3.53
N ARG A 160 10.62 3.20 -4.85
CA ARG A 160 9.93 4.18 -5.69
C ARG A 160 8.51 3.75 -6.04
N SER A 161 8.37 2.57 -6.62
CA SER A 161 7.11 2.07 -7.19
C SER A 161 6.28 1.22 -6.22
N PHE A 162 6.91 0.70 -5.17
CA PHE A 162 6.36 -0.32 -4.29
C PHE A 162 6.17 -1.68 -5.00
N LEU A 163 6.90 -1.89 -6.10
CA LEU A 163 6.92 -3.18 -6.77
C LEU A 163 7.60 -4.22 -5.88
N VAL A 164 6.94 -5.33 -5.64
CA VAL A 164 7.54 -6.49 -4.98
C VAL A 164 8.36 -7.26 -6.00
N VAL A 165 9.68 -7.12 -5.91
CA VAL A 165 10.65 -7.72 -6.83
C VAL A 165 10.92 -9.19 -6.46
N ASN A 166 11.02 -9.46 -5.15
CA ASN A 166 11.17 -10.81 -4.62
C ASN A 166 10.29 -11.00 -3.38
N LEU A 167 9.63 -12.14 -3.32
CA LEU A 167 8.85 -12.59 -2.17
C LEU A 167 8.92 -14.11 -2.11
N THR A 168 9.93 -14.65 -1.43
CA THR A 168 10.20 -16.09 -1.44
C THR A 168 10.45 -16.62 -0.03
N PRO A 169 9.96 -17.84 0.29
CA PRO A 169 10.36 -18.51 1.52
C PRO A 169 11.82 -18.94 1.41
N ALA A 170 12.54 -18.93 2.51
CA ALA A 170 13.92 -19.36 2.59
C ALA A 170 14.13 -20.30 3.78
N ASP A 171 15.21 -21.10 3.74
CA ASP A 171 15.59 -21.96 4.84
C ASP A 171 16.38 -21.20 5.90
N SER A 172 17.07 -20.15 5.51
CA SER A 172 17.84 -19.27 6.40
C SER A 172 17.79 -17.81 5.92
N ARG A 173 18.26 -16.89 6.76
CA ARG A 173 18.48 -15.48 6.44
C ARG A 173 19.96 -15.10 6.39
N GLU A 174 20.81 -16.07 6.16
CA GLU A 174 22.27 -15.87 6.09
C GLU A 174 22.68 -15.17 4.80
N GLY A 175 23.94 -14.70 4.77
CA GLY A 175 24.49 -13.98 3.62
C GLY A 175 24.42 -14.76 2.33
N THR A 176 24.72 -16.06 2.36
CA THR A 176 24.62 -16.95 1.18
C THR A 176 23.22 -16.98 0.59
N THR A 177 22.17 -17.07 1.43
CA THR A 177 20.78 -17.09 0.98
C THR A 177 20.37 -15.76 0.34
N TRP A 178 20.72 -14.64 0.98
CA TRP A 178 20.49 -13.31 0.41
C TRP A 178 21.32 -13.08 -0.86
N GLY A 179 22.57 -13.55 -0.88
CA GLY A 179 23.43 -13.45 -2.05
C GLY A 179 22.85 -14.13 -3.29
N VAL A 180 22.29 -15.34 -3.12
CA VAL A 180 21.58 -16.05 -4.20
C VAL A 180 20.34 -15.25 -4.64
N THR A 181 19.58 -14.72 -3.69
CA THR A 181 18.38 -13.91 -4.01
C THR A 181 18.74 -12.67 -4.84
N TYR A 182 19.78 -11.93 -4.46
CA TYR A 182 20.21 -10.76 -5.22
C TYR A 182 20.73 -11.13 -6.62
N LEU A 183 21.51 -12.22 -6.73
CA LEU A 183 22.00 -12.72 -8.01
C LEU A 183 20.85 -13.14 -8.94
N ASP A 184 19.80 -13.76 -8.41
CA ASP A 184 18.64 -14.14 -9.21
C ASP A 184 17.86 -12.93 -9.71
N VAL A 185 17.77 -11.87 -8.92
CA VAL A 185 17.19 -10.57 -9.35
C VAL A 185 18.03 -9.96 -10.48
N VAL A 186 19.34 -9.92 -10.34
CA VAL A 186 20.25 -9.38 -11.36
C VAL A 186 20.22 -10.22 -12.65
N LYS A 187 20.16 -11.54 -12.54
CA LYS A 187 20.01 -12.47 -13.71
C LYS A 187 18.73 -12.24 -14.50
N ARG A 188 17.67 -11.75 -13.84
CA ARG A 188 16.41 -11.34 -14.48
C ARG A 188 16.53 -10.02 -15.24
N GLY A 189 17.70 -9.37 -15.24
CA GLY A 189 17.94 -8.08 -15.86
C GLY A 189 17.58 -6.87 -15.00
N ILE A 190 17.20 -7.06 -13.75
CA ILE A 190 16.85 -5.97 -12.84
C ILE A 190 18.15 -5.41 -12.22
N GLN A 191 18.36 -4.11 -12.38
CA GLN A 191 19.50 -3.41 -11.83
C GLN A 191 19.14 -2.73 -10.50
N PHE A 192 20.11 -2.63 -9.60
CA PHE A 192 19.98 -1.88 -8.36
C PHE A 192 20.63 -0.51 -8.52
N HIS A 193 19.93 0.55 -8.13
CA HIS A 193 20.54 1.85 -7.88
C HIS A 193 21.24 1.82 -6.51
N ASP A 194 20.53 1.38 -5.48
CA ASP A 194 21.02 1.14 -4.13
C ASP A 194 20.15 0.10 -3.41
N LEU A 195 20.52 -0.23 -2.18
CA LEU A 195 19.80 -1.18 -1.34
C LEU A 195 19.73 -0.65 0.09
N ALA A 196 18.53 -0.30 0.53
CA ALA A 196 18.26 -0.05 1.93
C ALA A 196 18.01 -1.37 2.66
N CYS A 197 18.72 -1.56 3.75
CA CYS A 197 18.56 -2.72 4.61
C CYS A 197 18.73 -2.32 6.08
N ASP A 198 18.05 -3.06 6.95
CA ASP A 198 18.30 -2.94 8.37
C ASP A 198 19.74 -3.36 8.71
N GLY A 199 20.15 -3.21 9.96
CA GLY A 199 21.49 -3.64 10.42
C GLY A 199 21.70 -5.15 10.36
N GLY A 200 20.82 -5.94 9.75
CA GLY A 200 20.89 -7.39 9.62
C GLY A 200 22.18 -7.85 8.93
N THR A 201 22.94 -8.67 9.62
CA THR A 201 24.24 -9.15 9.13
C THR A 201 24.11 -9.94 7.82
N GLY A 202 23.03 -10.69 7.66
CA GLY A 202 22.76 -11.50 6.46
C GLY A 202 22.53 -10.67 5.20
N LEU A 203 21.73 -9.60 5.29
CA LEU A 203 21.43 -8.70 4.18
C LEU A 203 22.72 -8.08 3.57
N ARG A 204 23.56 -7.51 4.45
CA ARG A 204 24.84 -6.90 4.06
C ARG A 204 25.87 -7.95 3.59
N ALA A 205 25.91 -9.11 4.26
CA ALA A 205 26.78 -10.20 3.86
C ALA A 205 26.39 -10.72 2.47
N GLY A 206 25.10 -10.81 2.17
CA GLY A 206 24.59 -11.25 0.86
C GLY A 206 25.13 -10.44 -0.31
N VAL A 207 25.15 -9.11 -0.20
CA VAL A 207 25.71 -8.23 -1.25
C VAL A 207 27.21 -8.50 -1.44
N ARG A 208 27.95 -8.67 -0.33
CA ARG A 208 29.41 -8.95 -0.38
C ARG A 208 29.70 -10.33 -0.96
N GLU A 209 28.97 -11.37 -0.53
CA GLU A 209 29.15 -12.75 -0.97
C GLU A 209 28.77 -12.90 -2.46
N ALA A 210 27.73 -12.21 -2.91
CA ALA A 210 27.36 -12.14 -4.31
C ALA A 210 28.31 -11.28 -5.16
N ARG A 211 29.25 -10.57 -4.54
CA ARG A 211 30.20 -9.64 -5.19
C ARG A 211 29.51 -8.58 -6.06
N LEU A 212 28.36 -8.10 -5.59
CA LEU A 212 27.59 -7.08 -6.28
C LEU A 212 28.05 -5.68 -5.83
N ALA A 213 28.28 -4.79 -6.79
CA ALA A 213 28.61 -3.38 -6.54
C ALA A 213 27.35 -2.56 -6.27
N ILE A 214 26.56 -2.95 -5.26
CA ILE A 214 25.33 -2.27 -4.87
C ILE A 214 25.64 -1.34 -3.69
N PRO A 215 25.40 -0.02 -3.79
CA PRO A 215 25.51 0.88 -2.65
C PRO A 215 24.50 0.49 -1.55
N LEU A 216 25.01 0.21 -0.36
CA LEU A 216 24.16 -0.09 0.79
C LEU A 216 23.76 1.22 1.48
N ARG A 217 22.47 1.34 1.78
CA ARG A 217 21.89 2.44 2.55
C ARG A 217 21.43 1.96 3.91
N PRO A 218 21.75 2.68 4.98
CA PRO A 218 21.22 2.34 6.30
C PRO A 218 19.74 2.62 6.36
N ASP A 219 19.04 1.81 7.13
CA ASP A 219 17.62 2.04 7.36
C ASP A 219 17.39 3.05 8.50
N LEU A 220 17.00 4.25 8.13
CA LEU A 220 16.60 5.28 9.09
C LEU A 220 15.32 4.89 9.84
N PHE A 221 14.44 4.08 9.23
CA PHE A 221 13.17 3.69 9.84
C PHE A 221 13.36 2.97 11.17
N HIS A 222 14.27 1.99 11.23
CA HIS A 222 14.52 1.23 12.46
C HIS A 222 15.11 2.09 13.58
N LEU A 223 15.99 3.04 13.25
CA LEU A 223 16.49 4.00 14.23
C LEU A 223 15.36 4.86 14.82
N LEU A 224 14.46 5.35 13.97
CA LEU A 224 13.32 6.16 14.41
C LEU A 224 12.28 5.32 15.18
N GLN A 225 12.13 4.06 14.85
CA GLN A 225 11.26 3.12 15.58
C GLN A 225 11.79 2.87 17.00
N ASP A 226 13.09 2.66 17.15
CA ASP A 226 13.73 2.48 18.46
C ASP A 226 13.60 3.75 19.31
N ALA A 227 13.80 4.93 18.69
CA ALA A 227 13.56 6.21 19.32
C ALA A 227 12.10 6.34 19.79
N HIS A 228 11.12 5.96 18.97
CA HIS A 228 9.69 6.00 19.33
C HIS A 228 9.38 5.07 20.51
N ARG A 229 9.91 3.84 20.50
CA ARG A 229 9.75 2.90 21.63
C ARG A 229 10.34 3.44 22.93
N LEU A 230 11.47 4.15 22.85
CA LEU A 230 12.08 4.80 24.00
C LEU A 230 11.24 5.99 24.48
N THR A 231 10.74 6.82 23.56
CA THR A 231 9.80 7.91 23.87
C THR A 231 8.60 7.40 24.68
N GLN A 232 7.93 6.33 24.21
CA GLN A 232 6.79 5.76 24.93
C GLN A 232 7.13 5.26 26.33
N ARG A 233 8.34 4.70 26.52
CA ARG A 233 8.81 4.25 27.86
C ARG A 233 9.06 5.44 28.80
N LEU A 234 9.71 6.48 28.32
CA LEU A 234 9.98 7.69 29.11
C LEU A 234 8.69 8.45 29.46
N GLU A 235 7.76 8.54 28.51
CA GLU A 235 6.43 9.09 28.72
C GLU A 235 5.67 8.34 29.81
N GLY A 236 5.64 6.99 29.72
CA GLY A 236 5.02 6.16 30.74
C GLY A 236 5.65 6.32 32.11
N ALA A 237 6.98 6.48 32.21
CA ALA A 237 7.69 6.72 33.45
C ALA A 237 7.33 8.11 34.04
N ALA A 238 7.23 9.14 33.20
CA ALA A 238 6.81 10.49 33.62
C ALA A 238 5.37 10.48 34.19
N TYR A 239 4.42 9.82 33.50
CA TYR A 239 3.06 9.66 34.03
C TYR A 239 3.00 8.91 35.35
N GLN A 240 3.78 7.83 35.50
CA GLN A 240 3.85 7.09 36.78
C GLN A 240 4.42 7.93 37.91
N ALA A 241 5.44 8.77 37.65
CA ALA A 241 6.00 9.68 38.63
C ALA A 241 4.97 10.76 39.04
N MET A 242 4.26 11.34 38.08
CA MET A 242 3.17 12.31 38.34
C MET A 242 2.06 11.70 39.20
N GLU A 243 1.62 10.47 38.90
CA GLU A 243 0.58 9.77 39.66
C GLU A 243 1.06 9.48 41.10
N THR A 244 2.33 9.12 41.29
CA THR A 244 2.94 8.87 42.58
C THR A 244 3.03 10.14 43.40
N ALA A 245 3.45 11.26 42.80
CA ALA A 245 3.52 12.55 43.45
C ALA A 245 2.12 13.05 43.84
N GLU A 246 1.12 12.88 42.97
CA GLU A 246 -0.25 13.27 43.30
C GLU A 246 -0.84 12.43 44.45
N ARG A 247 -0.56 11.13 44.50
CA ARG A 247 -0.94 10.28 45.64
C ARG A 247 -0.25 10.75 46.94
N ALA A 248 1.04 11.12 46.87
CA ALA A 248 1.78 11.61 47.99
C ALA A 248 1.24 12.97 48.51
N ARG A 249 0.91 13.90 47.57
CA ARG A 249 0.28 15.20 47.91
C ARG A 249 -1.07 14.98 48.59
N ARG A 250 -1.90 14.11 48.08
CA ARG A 250 -3.20 13.78 48.70
C ARG A 250 -3.03 13.18 50.07
N ALA A 251 -2.09 12.26 50.26
CA ALA A 251 -1.82 11.64 51.56
C ALA A 251 -1.30 12.66 52.58
N ASP A 252 -0.44 13.60 52.15
CA ASP A 252 0.04 14.67 53.01
C ASP A 252 -1.08 15.64 53.42
N LEU A 253 -1.95 16.04 52.49
CA LEU A 253 -3.13 16.88 52.76
C LEU A 253 -4.12 16.20 53.72
N GLU A 254 -4.33 14.89 53.59
CA GLU A 254 -5.15 14.10 54.52
C GLU A 254 -4.49 14.04 55.92
N ALA A 255 -3.16 13.87 55.96
CA ALA A 255 -2.42 13.83 57.24
C ALA A 255 -2.47 15.18 58.00
N ARG A 256 -2.43 16.31 57.27
CA ARG A 256 -2.57 17.65 57.79
C ARG A 256 -4.02 18.08 58.13
N GLY A 257 -5.01 17.19 57.85
CA GLY A 257 -6.41 17.50 58.09
C GLY A 257 -7.05 18.51 57.09
N LEU A 258 -6.34 18.85 56.04
CA LEU A 258 -6.79 19.78 54.99
C LEU A 258 -7.68 19.11 53.93
N LEU A 259 -7.66 17.80 53.82
CA LEU A 259 -8.53 17.02 52.95
C LEU A 259 -9.35 16.04 53.77
N ARG A 260 -10.71 16.14 53.71
CA ARG A 260 -11.63 15.19 54.35
C ARG A 260 -12.07 14.16 53.34
N ARG A 261 -11.80 12.90 53.61
CA ARG A 261 -12.24 11.75 52.78
C ARG A 261 -13.09 10.79 53.58
N ARG A 262 -14.10 10.20 52.94
CA ARG A 262 -14.83 9.04 53.47
C ARG A 262 -14.07 7.77 53.11
N GLY A 263 -13.63 6.97 54.08
CA GLY A 263 -13.00 5.67 53.89
C GLY A 263 -11.58 5.57 54.48
N ARG A 264 -10.82 4.51 54.09
CA ARG A 264 -9.46 4.26 54.60
C ARG A 264 -8.49 5.34 54.14
N ARG A 265 -7.61 5.81 55.04
CA ARG A 265 -6.55 6.81 54.73
C ARG A 265 -5.66 6.31 53.61
N LEU A 266 -5.36 7.19 52.66
CA LEU A 266 -4.34 6.93 51.64
C LEU A 266 -2.98 6.87 52.34
N LYS A 267 -2.27 5.76 52.15
CA LYS A 267 -0.86 5.66 52.52
C LYS A 267 -0.04 5.77 51.22
N SER A 268 0.71 6.84 51.10
CA SER A 268 1.78 6.87 50.10
C SER A 268 2.94 6.05 50.60
N GLN A 269 3.51 5.23 49.73
CA GLN A 269 4.75 4.47 50.04
C GLN A 269 5.99 5.38 49.91
N VAL A 270 5.87 6.50 49.21
CA VAL A 270 6.95 7.45 48.93
C VAL A 270 6.64 8.78 49.68
N PRO A 271 7.58 9.37 50.42
CA PRO A 271 7.43 10.70 51.02
C PRO A 271 7.20 11.77 49.96
N LEU A 272 6.39 12.78 50.26
CA LEU A 272 6.04 13.84 49.31
C LEU A 272 7.27 14.56 48.70
N PRO A 273 8.29 14.99 49.46
CA PRO A 273 9.46 15.65 48.87
C PRO A 273 10.22 14.76 47.87
N GLN A 274 10.31 13.47 48.18
CA GLN A 274 10.96 12.52 47.25
C GLN A 274 10.13 12.30 45.99
N ALA A 275 8.81 12.16 46.13
CA ALA A 275 7.92 11.98 44.99
C ALA A 275 7.93 13.20 44.03
N GLU A 276 8.00 14.41 44.57
CA GLU A 276 8.10 15.65 43.78
C GLU A 276 9.45 15.79 43.06
N VAL A 277 10.53 15.38 43.69
CA VAL A 277 11.86 15.34 43.03
C VAL A 277 11.86 14.34 41.87
N GLU A 278 11.31 13.14 42.08
CA GLU A 278 11.24 12.11 41.01
C GLU A 278 10.28 12.53 39.88
N GLU A 279 9.16 13.20 40.21
CA GLU A 279 8.26 13.78 39.20
C GLU A 279 9.00 14.78 38.31
N THR A 280 9.70 15.74 38.94
CA THR A 280 10.46 16.78 38.22
C THR A 280 11.55 16.19 37.34
N LYS A 281 12.27 15.16 37.85
CA LYS A 281 13.30 14.45 37.08
C LYS A 281 12.72 13.73 35.90
N ALA A 282 11.62 12.97 36.10
CA ALA A 282 11.02 12.14 35.03
C ALA A 282 10.43 13.02 33.92
N ILE A 283 9.76 14.11 34.27
CA ILE A 283 9.23 15.08 33.29
C ILE A 283 10.39 15.74 32.55
N GLY A 284 11.40 16.25 33.26
CA GLY A 284 12.56 16.90 32.64
C GLY A 284 13.34 15.99 31.72
N LEU A 285 13.47 14.70 32.06
CA LEU A 285 14.09 13.70 31.21
C LEU A 285 13.27 13.49 29.91
N PHE A 286 11.95 13.33 30.03
CA PHE A 286 11.08 13.13 28.87
C PHE A 286 11.08 14.36 27.95
N ASP A 287 10.96 15.56 28.49
CA ASP A 287 10.93 16.80 27.71
C ASP A 287 12.26 17.02 26.97
N ASN A 288 13.39 16.89 27.67
CA ASN A 288 14.72 17.03 27.06
C ASN A 288 14.98 15.94 25.99
N TRP A 289 14.57 14.70 26.25
CA TRP A 289 14.62 13.65 25.25
C TRP A 289 13.81 14.01 23.99
N CYS A 290 12.56 14.43 24.14
CA CYS A 290 11.71 14.78 23.02
C CYS A 290 12.27 15.96 22.22
N TRP A 291 12.81 16.97 22.90
CA TRP A 291 13.44 18.11 22.23
C TRP A 291 14.67 17.69 21.43
N LEU A 292 15.62 16.98 22.05
CA LEU A 292 16.84 16.52 21.38
C LEU A 292 16.55 15.58 20.22
N LEU A 293 15.58 14.67 20.38
CA LEU A 293 15.14 13.80 19.30
C LEU A 293 14.53 14.58 18.12
N SER A 294 13.81 15.67 18.41
CA SER A 294 13.25 16.55 17.37
C SER A 294 14.35 17.24 16.56
N GLU A 295 15.40 17.71 17.22
CA GLU A 295 16.58 18.32 16.58
C GLU A 295 17.32 17.31 15.69
N VAL A 296 17.54 16.09 16.17
CA VAL A 296 18.13 15.00 15.37
C VAL A 296 17.29 14.70 14.14
N ARG A 297 15.95 14.57 14.32
CA ARG A 297 15.03 14.31 13.20
C ARG A 297 15.04 15.44 12.17
N LEU A 298 15.09 16.68 12.62
CA LEU A 298 15.14 17.85 11.75
C LEU A 298 16.46 17.90 10.98
N ALA A 299 17.58 17.73 11.67
CA ALA A 299 18.92 17.72 11.05
C ALA A 299 19.07 16.62 10.00
N LEU A 300 18.48 15.46 10.22
CA LEU A 300 18.53 14.35 9.25
C LEU A 300 17.56 14.52 8.07
N LYS A 301 16.71 15.54 7.99
CA LYS A 301 15.88 15.80 6.79
C LYS A 301 16.76 16.26 5.64
N PRO A 302 16.50 15.81 4.39
CA PRO A 302 17.31 16.21 3.23
C PRO A 302 17.07 17.66 2.81
N ILE A 303 15.91 18.20 3.14
CA ILE A 303 15.45 19.53 2.75
C ILE A 303 15.10 20.33 4.01
N THR A 304 15.63 21.54 4.12
CA THR A 304 15.34 22.48 5.19
C THR A 304 13.92 23.05 5.08
N PRO A 305 13.34 23.65 6.14
CA PRO A 305 12.06 24.34 6.05
C PRO A 305 12.04 25.51 5.06
N THR A 306 13.21 26.03 4.67
CA THR A 306 13.40 27.09 3.69
C THR A 306 13.70 26.57 2.29
N TYR A 307 13.42 25.29 2.02
CA TYR A 307 13.58 24.65 0.73
C TYR A 307 15.02 24.61 0.19
N HIS A 308 16.01 24.50 1.07
CA HIS A 308 17.41 24.28 0.69
C HIS A 308 17.81 22.84 1.01
N ILE A 309 18.78 22.32 0.27
CA ILE A 309 19.42 21.05 0.61
C ILE A 309 20.22 21.24 1.90
N VAL A 310 20.08 20.30 2.82
CA VAL A 310 20.79 20.37 4.09
C VAL A 310 22.31 20.20 3.85
N SER A 311 23.12 20.97 4.57
CA SER A 311 24.56 20.78 4.62
C SER A 311 24.90 19.55 5.46
N VAL A 312 25.64 18.63 4.90
CA VAL A 312 26.09 17.43 5.62
C VAL A 312 27.00 17.78 6.80
N ALA A 313 27.82 18.81 6.64
CA ALA A 313 28.72 19.28 7.70
C ALA A 313 27.91 19.80 8.90
N ASP A 314 26.86 20.61 8.64
CA ASP A 314 25.99 21.15 9.69
C ASP A 314 25.15 20.05 10.34
N THR A 315 24.63 19.11 9.55
CA THR A 315 23.91 17.93 10.05
C THR A 315 24.81 17.12 11.00
N LYS A 316 26.05 16.86 10.59
CA LYS A 316 27.02 16.12 11.41
C LYS A 316 27.30 16.83 12.72
N ALA A 317 27.52 18.14 12.69
CA ALA A 317 27.77 18.95 13.90
C ALA A 317 26.56 18.94 14.83
N THR A 318 25.34 19.15 14.30
CA THR A 318 24.09 19.17 15.08
C THR A 318 23.84 17.83 15.74
N VAL A 319 23.95 16.72 14.99
CA VAL A 319 23.73 15.38 15.55
C VAL A 319 24.81 15.02 16.56
N ALA A 320 26.06 15.37 16.33
CA ALA A 320 27.16 15.15 17.31
C ALA A 320 26.88 15.91 18.63
N THR A 321 26.48 17.16 18.55
CA THR A 321 26.06 17.94 19.75
C THR A 321 24.88 17.30 20.46
N ALA A 322 23.84 16.88 19.72
CA ALA A 322 22.68 16.20 20.30
C ALA A 322 23.08 14.90 21.01
N VAL A 323 24.00 14.12 20.46
CA VAL A 323 24.54 12.90 21.09
C VAL A 323 25.21 13.20 22.42
N GLU A 324 26.02 14.26 22.52
CA GLU A 324 26.63 14.64 23.80
C GLU A 324 25.58 15.06 24.82
N LEU A 325 24.63 15.91 24.45
CA LEU A 325 23.55 16.34 25.31
C LEU A 325 22.64 15.19 25.76
N LEU A 326 22.37 14.23 24.88
CA LEU A 326 21.62 13.01 25.25
C LEU A 326 22.35 12.20 26.33
N LYS A 327 23.68 12.16 26.31
CA LYS A 327 24.46 11.47 27.33
C LYS A 327 24.44 12.19 28.68
N GLU A 328 24.34 13.51 28.69
CA GLU A 328 24.20 14.30 29.92
C GLU A 328 22.88 14.07 30.67
N LEU A 329 21.86 13.48 30.00
CA LEU A 329 20.60 13.13 30.65
C LEU A 329 20.75 11.97 31.64
N ASP A 330 21.88 11.32 31.71
CA ASP A 330 22.27 10.26 32.67
C ASP A 330 21.21 9.15 32.85
N HIS A 331 20.64 8.72 31.72
CA HIS A 331 19.66 7.64 31.70
C HIS A 331 20.16 6.48 30.79
N PRO A 332 20.28 5.25 31.32
CA PRO A 332 20.95 4.15 30.60
C PRO A 332 20.41 3.87 29.19
N ALA A 333 19.08 3.88 29.01
CA ALA A 333 18.49 3.63 27.70
C ALA A 333 18.69 4.81 26.73
N VAL A 334 18.75 6.04 27.21
CA VAL A 334 19.04 7.24 26.42
C VAL A 334 20.51 7.23 25.99
N MET A 335 21.42 6.90 26.90
CA MET A 335 22.86 6.76 26.61
C MET A 335 23.12 5.67 25.57
N ALA A 336 22.47 4.51 25.69
CA ALA A 336 22.58 3.42 24.72
C ALA A 336 22.06 3.84 23.32
N PHE A 337 20.97 4.60 23.26
CA PHE A 337 20.48 5.19 22.01
C PHE A 337 21.47 6.21 21.41
N ALA A 338 22.04 7.07 22.24
CA ALA A 338 23.05 8.07 21.83
C ALA A 338 24.31 7.39 21.25
N ASP A 339 24.78 6.31 21.89
CA ASP A 339 25.91 5.54 21.38
C ASP A 339 25.62 4.85 20.05
N ASN A 340 24.44 4.25 19.91
CA ASN A 340 23.98 3.65 18.66
C ASN A 340 23.85 4.71 17.53
N LEU A 341 23.31 5.90 17.86
CA LEU A 341 23.21 7.01 16.91
C LEU A 341 24.60 7.50 16.48
N ARG A 342 25.56 7.61 17.41
CA ARG A 342 26.95 8.00 17.11
C ARG A 342 27.61 6.97 16.18
N GLU A 343 27.47 5.68 16.47
CA GLU A 343 28.06 4.60 15.68
C GLU A 343 27.50 4.60 14.24
N LYS A 344 26.18 4.76 14.10
CA LYS A 344 25.51 4.74 12.80
C LYS A 344 25.57 6.05 12.03
N LEU A 345 26.02 7.15 12.64
CA LEU A 345 25.99 8.47 12.02
C LEU A 345 26.68 8.54 10.65
N PRO A 346 27.88 7.97 10.42
CA PRO A 346 28.50 8.00 9.09
C PRO A 346 27.63 7.35 8.02
N GLU A 347 26.99 6.22 8.35
CA GLU A 347 26.09 5.53 7.44
C GLU A 347 24.81 6.32 7.18
N LEU A 348 24.25 6.97 8.20
CA LEU A 348 23.04 7.80 8.09
C LEU A 348 23.27 9.07 7.26
N LEU A 349 24.50 9.59 7.24
CA LEU A 349 24.87 10.75 6.44
C LEU A 349 25.13 10.40 4.97
N ALA A 350 25.52 9.17 4.64
CA ALA A 350 25.88 8.77 3.27
C ALA A 350 24.81 9.10 2.21
N PRO A 351 23.50 8.91 2.43
CA PRO A 351 22.50 9.37 1.47
C PRO A 351 22.44 10.89 1.32
N LEU A 352 22.65 11.64 2.41
CA LEU A 352 22.69 13.10 2.36
C LEU A 352 23.96 13.61 1.65
N GLU A 353 25.11 12.96 1.88
CA GLU A 353 26.36 13.24 1.16
C GLU A 353 26.19 13.02 -0.35
N TRP A 354 25.56 11.90 -0.72
CA TRP A 354 25.25 11.64 -2.13
C TRP A 354 24.36 12.74 -2.71
N LEU A 355 23.28 13.13 -2.01
CA LEU A 355 22.36 14.17 -2.48
C LEU A 355 23.05 15.52 -2.63
N GLU A 356 23.85 15.93 -1.63
CA GLU A 356 24.62 17.17 -1.66
C GLU A 356 25.61 17.16 -2.84
N GLN A 357 26.33 16.07 -3.06
CA GLN A 357 27.26 15.90 -4.17
C GLN A 357 26.58 15.99 -5.54
N GLN A 358 25.36 15.48 -5.68
CA GLN A 358 24.62 15.54 -6.95
C GLN A 358 24.03 16.93 -7.22
N LEU A 359 23.43 17.57 -6.22
CA LEU A 359 22.66 18.80 -6.42
C LEU A 359 23.51 20.08 -6.30
N THR A 360 24.49 20.13 -5.40
CA THR A 360 25.29 21.35 -5.16
C THR A 360 26.00 21.86 -6.41
N PRO A 361 26.67 21.04 -7.22
CA PRO A 361 27.38 21.54 -8.43
C PRO A 361 26.40 22.16 -9.44
N MET A 362 25.17 21.63 -9.51
CA MET A 362 24.13 22.08 -10.44
C MET A 362 23.51 23.38 -9.98
N LEU A 363 23.26 23.52 -8.67
CA LEU A 363 22.57 24.66 -8.10
C LEU A 363 23.46 25.85 -7.79
N LYS A 364 24.80 25.69 -7.68
CA LYS A 364 25.75 26.71 -7.22
C LYS A 364 25.78 28.00 -8.03
N ASN A 365 25.36 27.96 -9.29
CA ASN A 365 25.34 29.12 -10.18
C ASN A 365 24.01 29.89 -10.14
N LEU A 366 23.05 29.43 -9.36
CA LEU A 366 21.77 30.05 -9.17
C LEU A 366 21.75 30.83 -7.85
N ASP A 367 20.97 31.90 -7.79
CA ASP A 367 20.71 32.61 -6.54
C ASP A 367 19.93 31.74 -5.55
N ALA A 368 19.88 32.14 -4.29
CA ALA A 368 19.25 31.38 -3.21
C ALA A 368 17.75 31.17 -3.45
N ASP A 369 17.08 32.17 -4.03
CA ASP A 369 15.64 32.08 -4.29
C ASP A 369 15.31 31.09 -5.41
N ALA A 370 16.11 31.07 -6.48
CA ALA A 370 15.99 30.09 -7.57
C ALA A 370 16.29 28.67 -7.07
N GLN A 371 17.31 28.50 -6.21
CA GLN A 371 17.60 27.19 -5.57
C GLN A 371 16.40 26.73 -4.72
N ALA A 372 15.88 27.60 -3.85
CA ALA A 372 14.73 27.29 -3.01
C ALA A 372 13.49 26.97 -3.85
N PHE A 373 13.25 27.73 -4.93
CA PHE A 373 12.15 27.48 -5.85
C PHE A 373 12.22 26.10 -6.48
N ILE A 374 13.38 25.66 -6.96
CA ILE A 374 13.57 24.34 -7.56
C ILE A 374 13.20 23.22 -6.57
N ILE A 375 13.67 23.34 -5.32
CA ILE A 375 13.38 22.35 -4.28
C ILE A 375 11.91 22.41 -3.84
N TRP A 376 11.34 23.61 -3.78
CA TRP A 376 9.93 23.83 -3.50
C TRP A 376 9.05 23.13 -4.55
N THR A 377 9.38 23.28 -5.85
CA THR A 377 8.62 22.61 -6.92
C THR A 377 8.61 21.10 -6.77
N TRP A 378 9.72 20.49 -6.35
CA TRP A 378 9.77 19.05 -6.05
C TRP A 378 8.81 18.64 -4.94
N GLN A 379 8.77 19.39 -3.85
CA GLN A 379 7.92 19.05 -2.70
C GLN A 379 6.44 19.17 -3.04
N HIS A 380 6.05 20.15 -3.85
CA HIS A 380 4.64 20.45 -4.16
C HIS A 380 4.18 19.89 -5.52
N ARG A 381 5.06 19.21 -6.28
CA ARG A 381 4.76 18.74 -7.64
C ARG A 381 3.50 17.89 -7.77
N GLN A 382 3.19 17.06 -6.77
CA GLN A 382 2.00 16.20 -6.77
C GLN A 382 0.75 16.95 -6.30
N GLU A 383 0.89 17.77 -5.26
CA GLU A 383 -0.21 18.53 -4.70
C GLU A 383 -0.75 19.55 -5.70
N LEU A 384 0.14 20.25 -6.39
CA LEU A 384 -0.19 21.27 -7.38
C LEU A 384 -0.28 20.71 -8.82
N ASN A 385 -0.02 19.42 -9.01
CA ASN A 385 0.04 18.78 -10.33
C ASN A 385 0.94 19.54 -11.32
N LEU A 386 2.14 19.95 -10.86
CA LEU A 386 3.06 20.80 -11.62
C LEU A 386 3.56 20.08 -12.87
N ASN A 387 3.49 20.79 -14.01
CA ASN A 387 4.10 20.37 -15.26
C ASN A 387 5.32 21.25 -15.57
N ILE A 388 6.50 20.61 -15.75
CA ILE A 388 7.77 21.33 -15.98
C ILE A 388 7.69 22.20 -17.23
N ASP A 389 7.00 21.75 -18.27
CA ASP A 389 6.99 22.46 -19.56
C ASP A 389 6.05 23.67 -19.60
N THR A 390 5.02 23.71 -18.73
CA THR A 390 4.04 24.81 -18.66
C THR A 390 4.22 25.71 -17.44
N ASP A 391 4.52 25.14 -16.28
CA ASP A 391 4.42 25.86 -15.01
C ASP A 391 5.79 26.36 -14.52
N ILE A 392 6.89 25.88 -15.15
CA ILE A 392 8.26 26.27 -14.79
C ILE A 392 8.85 27.24 -15.81
N PRO A 393 9.47 28.34 -15.37
CA PRO A 393 10.19 29.27 -16.25
C PRO A 393 11.17 28.54 -17.16
N GLU A 394 11.20 28.87 -18.44
CA GLU A 394 11.99 28.19 -19.48
C GLU A 394 13.47 28.06 -19.08
N ALA A 395 14.03 29.11 -18.53
CA ALA A 395 15.42 29.16 -18.07
C ALA A 395 15.75 28.12 -16.98
N LEU A 396 14.77 27.65 -16.23
CA LEU A 396 14.95 26.70 -15.12
C LEU A 396 14.50 25.28 -15.45
N ARG A 397 13.81 25.04 -16.57
CA ARG A 397 13.21 23.72 -16.90
C ARG A 397 14.21 22.57 -16.89
N SER A 398 15.36 22.77 -17.52
CA SER A 398 16.40 21.71 -17.57
C SER A 398 16.95 21.39 -16.20
N VAL A 399 17.20 22.42 -15.38
CA VAL A 399 17.70 22.25 -14.02
C VAL A 399 16.65 21.60 -13.11
N VAL A 400 15.39 22.04 -13.20
CA VAL A 400 14.28 21.45 -12.45
C VAL A 400 14.11 19.97 -12.82
N ARG A 401 14.14 19.61 -14.10
CA ARG A 401 14.03 18.22 -14.54
C ARG A 401 15.13 17.35 -13.96
N THR A 402 16.38 17.78 -14.08
CA THR A 402 17.52 17.05 -13.51
C THR A 402 17.45 16.98 -11.99
N ALA A 403 17.04 18.07 -11.31
CA ALA A 403 16.89 18.06 -9.85
C ALA A 403 15.78 17.09 -9.42
N TRP A 404 14.67 17.04 -10.14
CA TRP A 404 13.59 16.10 -9.85
C TRP A 404 14.03 14.65 -10.04
N ASP A 405 14.81 14.35 -11.08
CA ASP A 405 15.35 13.01 -11.33
C ASP A 405 16.30 12.58 -10.17
N ILE A 406 17.18 13.47 -9.73
CA ILE A 406 18.07 13.19 -8.59
C ILE A 406 17.29 13.00 -7.30
N LEU A 407 16.33 13.89 -7.01
CA LEU A 407 15.52 13.82 -5.79
C LEU A 407 14.61 12.57 -5.79
N ALA A 408 14.19 12.09 -6.97
CA ALA A 408 13.43 10.84 -7.11
C ALA A 408 14.25 9.60 -6.74
N LEU A 409 15.58 9.68 -6.86
CA LEU A 409 16.51 8.62 -6.48
C LEU A 409 16.96 8.70 -5.02
N PHE A 410 16.54 9.73 -4.27
CA PHE A 410 16.90 9.86 -2.86
C PHE A 410 16.11 8.85 -2.01
N HIS A 411 16.82 7.87 -1.46
CA HIS A 411 16.26 6.76 -0.72
C HIS A 411 17.08 6.45 0.54
N ARG A 412 16.45 6.17 1.68
CA ARG A 412 17.10 5.91 2.97
C ARG A 412 16.24 5.14 3.98
N SER A 413 15.25 4.40 3.51
CA SER A 413 14.32 3.72 4.42
C SER A 413 13.79 2.45 3.79
N SER A 414 13.60 1.41 4.59
CA SER A 414 12.89 0.17 4.23
C SER A 414 11.41 0.20 4.61
N SER A 415 10.83 1.38 4.77
CA SER A 415 9.46 1.55 5.26
C SER A 415 8.39 0.89 4.38
N LEU A 416 8.64 0.71 3.08
CA LEU A 416 7.73 0.01 2.20
C LEU A 416 7.80 -1.51 2.39
N ALA A 417 8.99 -2.06 2.66
CA ALA A 417 9.11 -3.47 3.03
C ALA A 417 8.30 -3.76 4.30
N GLU A 418 8.39 -2.90 5.34
CA GLU A 418 7.57 -3.01 6.56
C GLU A 418 6.06 -2.84 6.30
N SER A 419 5.69 -1.94 5.38
CA SER A 419 4.30 -1.78 4.96
C SER A 419 3.78 -3.05 4.27
N LEU A 420 4.59 -3.66 3.40
CA LEU A 420 4.28 -4.96 2.78
C LEU A 420 4.14 -6.04 3.84
N HIS A 421 5.02 -6.09 4.85
CA HIS A 421 4.95 -7.05 5.94
C HIS A 421 3.64 -6.93 6.73
N SER A 422 3.18 -5.69 6.98
CA SER A 422 1.90 -5.45 7.64
C SER A 422 0.72 -6.02 6.85
N TRP A 423 0.76 -5.90 5.52
CA TRP A 423 -0.24 -6.49 4.63
C TRP A 423 -0.14 -8.02 4.56
N LEU A 424 1.08 -8.60 4.60
CA LEU A 424 1.30 -10.05 4.51
C LEU A 424 0.91 -10.80 5.78
N ARG A 425 1.06 -10.19 6.97
CA ARG A 425 0.82 -10.86 8.28
C ARG A 425 -0.49 -11.65 8.36
N PRO A 426 -1.66 -11.14 7.97
CA PRO A 426 -2.90 -11.91 8.02
C PRO A 426 -2.85 -13.18 7.19
N TYR A 427 -2.23 -13.14 6.03
CA TYR A 427 -2.13 -14.30 5.12
C TYR A 427 -1.21 -15.38 5.67
N LEU A 428 -0.09 -14.98 6.28
CA LEU A 428 0.86 -15.89 6.88
C LEU A 428 0.30 -16.60 8.12
N GLN A 429 -0.63 -15.96 8.86
CA GLN A 429 -1.22 -16.53 10.07
C GLN A 429 -2.30 -17.58 9.80
N ILE A 430 -2.91 -17.61 8.62
CA ILE A 430 -4.02 -18.52 8.29
C ILE A 430 -3.53 -19.96 8.10
N HIS A 431 -2.31 -20.14 7.64
CA HIS A 431 -1.73 -21.43 7.32
C HIS A 431 -0.75 -21.88 8.40
N ARG A 432 -0.70 -23.20 8.71
CA ARG A 432 0.25 -23.76 9.66
C ARG A 432 1.71 -23.78 9.17
N GLY A 433 1.91 -23.60 7.89
CA GLY A 433 3.21 -23.53 7.20
C GLY A 433 3.06 -22.62 5.98
N MET A 434 4.13 -22.48 5.19
CA MET A 434 4.17 -21.65 4.00
C MET A 434 3.83 -22.49 2.76
N PRO A 435 2.57 -22.51 2.29
CA PRO A 435 2.27 -23.23 1.05
C PRO A 435 3.03 -22.61 -0.12
N LYS A 436 3.64 -23.41 -0.97
CA LYS A 436 4.44 -22.95 -2.11
C LYS A 436 3.69 -22.01 -3.07
N TRP A 437 2.37 -22.14 -3.14
CA TRP A 437 1.52 -21.30 -4.00
C TRP A 437 1.22 -19.91 -3.41
N LEU A 438 1.36 -19.73 -2.09
CA LEU A 438 0.82 -18.54 -1.42
C LEU A 438 1.58 -17.27 -1.82
N LEU A 439 2.89 -17.24 -1.60
CA LEU A 439 3.68 -16.03 -1.84
C LEU A 439 3.70 -15.60 -3.32
N PRO A 440 3.85 -16.51 -4.31
CA PRO A 440 3.77 -16.11 -5.71
C PRO A 440 2.44 -15.49 -6.11
N LEU A 441 1.32 -16.02 -5.61
CA LEU A 441 0.00 -15.42 -5.84
C LEU A 441 -0.11 -14.05 -5.18
N LEU A 442 0.33 -13.90 -3.92
CA LEU A 442 0.30 -12.62 -3.22
C LEU A 442 1.17 -11.57 -3.91
N GLN A 443 2.36 -11.95 -4.40
CA GLN A 443 3.23 -11.08 -5.20
C GLN A 443 2.55 -10.62 -6.50
N LEU A 444 1.94 -11.57 -7.22
CA LEU A 444 1.17 -11.26 -8.43
C LEU A 444 0.07 -10.22 -8.15
N PHE A 445 -0.73 -10.48 -7.14
CA PHE A 445 -1.82 -9.58 -6.76
C PHE A 445 -1.32 -8.22 -6.34
N TRP A 446 -0.29 -8.16 -5.48
CA TRP A 446 0.28 -6.90 -5.04
C TRP A 446 0.76 -6.06 -6.21
N ASN A 447 1.50 -6.65 -7.12
CA ASN A 447 2.12 -5.94 -8.23
C ASN A 447 1.12 -5.37 -9.25
N HIS A 448 -0.08 -5.95 -9.32
CA HIS A 448 -1.14 -5.53 -10.25
C HIS A 448 -2.29 -4.75 -9.61
N HIS A 449 -2.38 -4.68 -8.26
CA HIS A 449 -3.44 -3.90 -7.63
C HIS A 449 -3.22 -2.41 -7.86
N ARG A 450 -4.30 -1.63 -7.95
CA ARG A 450 -4.23 -0.18 -8.01
C ARG A 450 -4.42 0.40 -6.62
N PHE A 451 -3.53 1.30 -6.21
CA PHE A 451 -3.65 1.97 -4.93
C PHE A 451 -4.90 2.86 -4.92
N GLU A 452 -5.70 2.75 -3.87
CA GLU A 452 -6.93 3.55 -3.74
C GLU A 452 -6.65 4.94 -3.17
N ARG A 453 -5.57 5.11 -2.41
CA ARG A 453 -5.27 6.32 -1.64
C ARG A 453 -3.78 6.65 -1.62
N GLY A 454 -3.47 7.89 -1.19
CA GLY A 454 -2.11 8.37 -1.02
C GLY A 454 -1.43 8.75 -2.32
N LYS A 455 -0.12 9.00 -2.25
CA LYS A 455 0.70 9.49 -3.37
C LYS A 455 0.78 8.56 -4.59
N ARG A 456 0.34 7.31 -4.45
CA ARG A 456 0.34 6.31 -5.52
C ARG A 456 -1.08 6.00 -6.02
N ALA A 457 -2.11 6.73 -5.57
CA ALA A 457 -3.50 6.48 -5.93
C ALA A 457 -3.71 6.39 -7.45
N GLY A 458 -4.55 5.44 -7.86
CA GLY A 458 -4.90 5.22 -9.27
C GLY A 458 -3.88 4.44 -10.10
N SER A 459 -2.68 4.15 -9.56
CA SER A 459 -1.63 3.42 -10.28
C SER A 459 -1.31 2.08 -9.59
N SER A 460 -0.85 1.11 -10.36
CA SER A 460 -0.30 -0.14 -9.84
C SER A 460 1.22 -0.03 -9.61
N PRO A 461 1.81 -0.90 -8.77
CA PRO A 461 3.26 -0.98 -8.62
C PRO A 461 4.01 -1.17 -9.94
N LEU A 462 3.49 -1.96 -10.88
CA LEU A 462 4.08 -2.17 -12.20
C LEU A 462 4.09 -0.89 -13.04
N GLU A 463 2.97 -0.16 -13.10
CA GLU A 463 2.89 1.12 -13.80
C GLU A 463 3.87 2.14 -13.21
N LEU A 464 3.97 2.20 -11.88
CA LEU A 464 4.90 3.08 -11.18
C LEU A 464 6.37 2.68 -11.38
N ALA A 465 6.64 1.40 -11.65
CA ALA A 465 7.97 0.91 -12.00
C ALA A 465 8.39 1.25 -13.44
N GLY A 466 7.51 1.91 -14.21
CA GLY A 466 7.77 2.34 -15.58
C GLY A 466 7.51 1.26 -16.63
N ILE A 467 6.71 0.26 -16.31
CA ILE A 467 6.29 -0.76 -17.29
C ILE A 467 5.12 -0.17 -18.07
N GLU A 468 5.41 0.22 -19.31
CA GLU A 468 4.41 0.64 -20.27
C GLU A 468 3.45 -0.52 -20.55
N ASP A 469 2.15 -0.23 -20.68
CA ASP A 469 1.10 -1.22 -20.91
C ASP A 469 1.02 -2.34 -19.85
N ALA A 470 1.36 -2.01 -18.59
CA ALA A 470 1.20 -2.97 -17.49
C ALA A 470 -0.24 -3.52 -17.48
N PRO A 471 -0.42 -4.85 -17.61
CA PRO A 471 -1.76 -5.41 -17.70
C PRO A 471 -2.51 -5.23 -16.38
N SER A 472 -3.81 -4.97 -16.47
CA SER A 472 -4.65 -4.94 -15.27
C SER A 472 -4.66 -6.29 -14.57
N LEU A 473 -4.92 -6.30 -13.25
CA LEU A 473 -5.05 -7.55 -12.49
C LEU A 473 -6.03 -8.53 -13.16
N THR A 474 -7.17 -8.04 -13.63
CA THR A 474 -8.18 -8.85 -14.32
C THR A 474 -7.60 -9.50 -15.58
N ALA A 475 -6.90 -8.72 -16.41
CA ALA A 475 -6.30 -9.24 -17.65
C ALA A 475 -5.25 -10.33 -17.39
N VAL A 476 -4.43 -10.16 -16.34
CA VAL A 476 -3.45 -11.18 -15.94
C VAL A 476 -4.13 -12.44 -15.43
N LEU A 477 -5.15 -12.30 -14.59
CA LEU A 477 -5.90 -13.45 -14.08
C LEU A 477 -6.59 -14.22 -15.20
N ASP A 478 -7.16 -13.52 -16.19
CA ASP A 478 -7.78 -14.13 -17.36
C ASP A 478 -6.73 -14.90 -18.20
N ARG A 479 -5.58 -14.28 -18.44
CA ARG A 479 -4.50 -14.90 -19.21
C ARG A 479 -3.92 -16.15 -18.53
N LEU A 480 -3.71 -16.09 -17.21
CA LEU A 480 -3.05 -17.19 -16.47
C LEU A 480 -4.03 -18.31 -16.10
N PHE A 481 -5.26 -17.96 -15.68
CA PHE A 481 -6.17 -18.93 -15.09
C PHE A 481 -7.38 -19.28 -15.97
N CYS A 482 -7.57 -18.57 -17.09
CA CYS A 482 -8.60 -18.81 -18.08
C CYS A 482 -7.99 -18.74 -19.50
N PRO A 483 -6.95 -19.51 -19.84
CA PRO A 483 -6.36 -19.45 -21.17
C PRO A 483 -7.42 -19.78 -22.23
N SER A 484 -7.54 -18.92 -23.24
CA SER A 484 -8.38 -19.20 -24.41
C SER A 484 -7.90 -20.47 -25.10
N PRO A 485 -8.77 -21.30 -25.66
CA PRO A 485 -8.40 -22.57 -26.30
C PRO A 485 -7.37 -22.46 -27.43
N SER A 486 -7.16 -21.26 -27.97
CA SER A 486 -6.20 -20.97 -29.04
C SER A 486 -4.75 -20.73 -28.60
N ALA A 487 -4.45 -20.76 -27.29
CA ALA A 487 -3.15 -20.42 -26.73
C ALA A 487 -2.37 -21.66 -26.20
N GLN A 488 -2.77 -22.88 -26.52
CA GLN A 488 -1.94 -24.05 -26.24
C GLN A 488 -0.85 -24.15 -27.31
N PRO A 489 0.45 -24.11 -26.95
CA PRO A 489 1.50 -24.47 -27.89
C PRO A 489 1.34 -25.93 -28.28
N ALA A 490 1.46 -26.21 -29.57
CA ALA A 490 1.40 -27.53 -30.18
C ALA A 490 2.54 -28.44 -29.66
#